data_4a2decc9a8c5c961eaa318e39aa4832a
#
_entry.id   4a2decc9a8c5c961eaa318e39aa4832a
#
_cell.length_a   1.000
_cell.length_b   1.000
_cell.length_c   1.000
_cell.angle_alpha   90.00
_cell.angle_beta   90.00
_cell.angle_gamma   90.00
#
_symmetry.space_group_name_H-M   'P 1'
#
loop_
_entity.id
_entity.type
_entity.pdbx_description
1 polymer ?
#
loop_
_entity_poly.entity_id
_entity_poly.type
_entity_poly.pdbx_seq_one_letter_code
_entity_poly.pdbx_strand_id
1 'polypeptide(L)'
;MTDSFTAEEKDSWSVRQWPLSSNYTQKKSGISTWVGTPTLNGDASPVKRCMEIAREKGADYHFGTKACQLIKDGDAVVGVVGKEADGSYIKFTAKKGVILCGGGFGGNAEMCRDLLIEISDYCSDDTAIGGMDDDGSGIQLGYWAGGRLESRPLSSMGGNYVYPCNSPGDPIGTTAALWVNCHGKRYCNEGFGDIVLAAMAGAKEPQGKIFTVFNDTIRTDLTYQAPGHMAVDYANGEDEKLDDIMQGAIDGGDAGYEVTGMSTVTVYAGEDAQQLGQRLGFTGTDLENFVATVARYNELCEKGVDEDFAKEPVLLRPLNGKHIFAYGAEKSMGSMLVTTGGLLTDDNSQVLGEDFEPIKGLFAAGNNCGGRFGFQYSTSIPGESLGLANTQGMMVGQYVAAL
;
A
#
# COMPACT_ATOMS: atom_id res chain seq x y z
N MET A 1 3.94 21.25 13.96
CA MET A 1 2.61 20.58 13.84
C MET A 1 2.19 19.95 15.15
N THR A 2 3.03 19.14 15.77
CA THR A 2 2.68 18.42 17.02
C THR A 2 2.44 19.31 18.24
N ASP A 3 3.00 20.52 18.29
CA ASP A 3 2.85 21.42 19.43
C ASP A 3 1.45 22.04 19.55
N SER A 4 0.65 21.93 18.49
CA SER A 4 -0.73 22.41 18.46
C SER A 4 -1.76 21.39 18.95
N PHE A 5 -1.32 20.16 19.27
CA PHE A 5 -2.19 19.09 19.75
C PHE A 5 -2.02 18.91 21.26
N THR A 6 -3.11 18.63 21.95
CA THR A 6 -3.09 18.30 23.37
C THR A 6 -2.45 16.92 23.62
N ALA A 7 -2.08 16.64 24.86
CA ALA A 7 -1.58 15.31 25.23
C ALA A 7 -2.62 14.21 24.99
N GLU A 8 -3.89 14.48 25.31
CA GLU A 8 -5.01 13.54 25.11
C GLU A 8 -5.25 13.23 23.63
N GLU A 9 -5.16 14.24 22.75
CA GLU A 9 -5.24 14.04 21.30
C GLU A 9 -4.09 13.16 20.80
N LYS A 10 -2.87 13.37 21.30
CA LYS A 10 -1.70 12.55 20.92
C LYS A 10 -1.81 11.10 21.44
N ASP A 11 -2.35 10.92 22.64
CA ASP A 11 -2.53 9.60 23.25
C ASP A 11 -3.62 8.77 22.54
N SER A 12 -4.52 9.43 21.81
CA SER A 12 -5.54 8.74 20.99
C SER A 12 -4.99 8.16 19.69
N TRP A 13 -3.74 8.46 19.33
CA TRP A 13 -3.15 7.99 18.08
C TRP A 13 -2.65 6.56 18.20
N SER A 14 -2.97 5.73 17.19
CA SER A 14 -2.37 4.40 17.07
C SER A 14 -0.89 4.52 16.80
N VAL A 15 -0.08 3.86 17.63
CA VAL A 15 1.37 3.81 17.44
C VAL A 15 1.79 2.37 17.30
N ARG A 16 2.43 2.02 16.17
CA ARG A 16 3.09 0.74 16.00
C ARG A 16 4.54 0.83 16.46
N GLN A 17 4.98 -0.21 17.16
CA GLN A 17 6.36 -0.34 17.58
C GLN A 17 7.12 -1.25 16.64
N TRP A 18 8.32 -0.84 16.30
CA TRP A 18 9.19 -1.53 15.35
C TRP A 18 10.43 -2.09 16.04
N PRO A 19 10.86 -3.32 15.74
CA PRO A 19 12.13 -3.81 16.26
C PRO A 19 13.29 -3.02 15.66
N LEU A 20 14.22 -2.58 16.52
CA LEU A 20 15.43 -1.85 16.10
C LEU A 20 16.53 -2.76 15.54
N SER A 21 16.42 -4.06 15.75
CA SER A 21 17.45 -5.01 15.40
C SER A 21 17.18 -5.63 14.04
N SER A 22 18.22 -5.79 13.22
CA SER A 22 18.18 -6.65 12.04
C SER A 22 17.94 -8.13 12.37
N ASN A 23 18.03 -8.49 13.63
CA ASN A 23 17.63 -9.79 14.14
C ASN A 23 16.17 -9.72 14.61
N TYR A 24 15.26 -9.98 13.72
CA TYR A 24 13.81 -9.93 13.96
C TYR A 24 13.27 -10.94 14.98
N THR A 25 14.12 -11.81 15.51
CA THR A 25 13.76 -12.71 16.61
C THR A 25 13.50 -12.00 17.94
N GLN A 26 13.89 -10.75 18.06
CA GLN A 26 13.70 -9.97 19.28
C GLN A 26 12.37 -9.22 19.20
N LYS A 27 11.39 -9.68 19.96
CA LYS A 27 10.09 -8.99 20.13
C LYS A 27 10.18 -7.62 20.85
N LYS A 28 11.37 -7.16 21.22
CA LYS A 28 11.55 -5.87 21.85
C LYS A 28 11.73 -4.80 20.79
N SER A 29 10.72 -4.01 20.64
CA SER A 29 10.79 -2.79 19.85
C SER A 29 11.52 -1.71 20.60
N GLY A 30 12.34 -0.97 19.90
CA GLY A 30 13.05 0.16 20.47
C GLY A 30 12.45 1.51 20.11
N ILE A 31 11.70 1.63 19.02
CA ILE A 31 11.17 2.92 18.57
C ILE A 31 9.75 2.75 18.05
N SER A 32 8.90 3.68 18.41
CA SER A 32 7.64 3.94 17.72
C SER A 32 7.94 4.64 16.40
N THR A 33 7.73 3.98 15.29
CA THR A 33 8.09 4.50 13.99
C THR A 33 6.91 5.10 13.25
N TRP A 34 5.70 4.88 13.71
CA TRP A 34 4.55 5.35 13.00
C TRP A 34 3.38 5.69 13.91
N VAL A 35 2.84 6.85 13.67
CA VAL A 35 1.51 7.20 14.11
C VAL A 35 0.57 6.67 13.03
N GLY A 36 -0.13 5.62 13.32
CA GLY A 36 -1.12 5.04 12.43
C GLY A 36 -2.12 6.08 11.96
N THR A 37 -2.92 5.73 11.00
CA THR A 37 -4.09 6.52 10.66
C THR A 37 -4.81 6.78 11.96
N PRO A 38 -4.85 8.02 12.46
CA PRO A 38 -5.61 8.30 13.64
C PRO A 38 -6.99 7.77 13.35
N THR A 39 -7.55 7.04 14.27
CA THR A 39 -8.88 6.49 14.10
C THR A 39 -9.75 7.62 13.58
N LEU A 40 -10.17 7.52 12.33
CA LEU A 40 -11.01 8.51 11.66
C LEU A 40 -12.38 8.62 12.35
N ASN A 41 -12.54 7.94 13.45
CA ASN A 41 -13.75 7.84 14.23
C ASN A 41 -13.79 8.95 15.27
N GLY A 42 -14.54 10.01 14.95
CA GLY A 42 -14.95 11.02 15.91
C GLY A 42 -14.10 12.28 15.91
N ASP A 43 -14.19 13.00 16.99
CA ASP A 43 -13.68 14.36 17.15
C ASP A 43 -12.16 14.47 17.27
N ALA A 44 -11.47 13.36 17.46
CA ALA A 44 -10.01 13.29 17.64
C ALA A 44 -9.22 13.17 16.29
N SER A 45 -9.87 13.30 15.13
CA SER A 45 -9.16 13.24 13.84
C SER A 45 -8.16 14.39 13.72
N PRO A 46 -6.84 14.12 13.53
CA PRO A 46 -5.84 15.18 13.30
C PRO A 46 -6.18 16.07 12.10
N VAL A 47 -6.83 15.54 11.07
CA VAL A 47 -7.27 16.31 9.91
C VAL A 47 -8.32 17.33 10.34
N LYS A 48 -9.32 16.92 11.13
CA LYS A 48 -10.34 17.81 11.69
C LYS A 48 -9.71 18.90 12.54
N ARG A 49 -8.78 18.51 13.43
CA ARG A 49 -8.09 19.44 14.30
C ARG A 49 -7.20 20.43 13.52
N CYS A 50 -6.47 19.99 12.53
CA CYS A 50 -5.72 20.87 11.63
C CYS A 50 -6.64 21.87 10.91
N MET A 51 -7.80 21.41 10.45
CA MET A 51 -8.80 22.27 9.82
C MET A 51 -9.33 23.35 10.78
N GLU A 52 -9.62 23.00 12.02
CA GLU A 52 -10.07 23.95 13.05
C GLU A 52 -9.01 25.01 13.34
N ILE A 53 -7.75 24.58 13.56
CA ILE A 53 -6.62 25.49 13.76
C ILE A 53 -6.42 26.43 12.56
N ALA A 54 -6.56 25.92 11.35
CA ALA A 54 -6.45 26.74 10.14
C ALA A 54 -7.57 27.79 10.08
N ARG A 55 -8.81 27.42 10.42
CA ARG A 55 -9.94 28.37 10.51
C ARG A 55 -9.71 29.45 11.55
N GLU A 56 -9.23 29.07 12.74
CA GLU A 56 -8.87 30.00 13.81
C GLU A 56 -7.81 31.03 13.37
N LYS A 57 -6.96 30.63 12.40
CA LYS A 57 -5.93 31.48 11.78
C LYS A 57 -6.39 32.22 10.55
N GLY A 58 -7.68 32.16 10.18
CA GLY A 58 -8.27 32.90 9.09
C GLY A 58 -8.29 32.17 7.75
N ALA A 59 -8.15 30.85 7.71
CA ALA A 59 -8.35 30.11 6.49
C ALA A 59 -9.85 29.96 6.15
N ASP A 60 -10.21 30.26 4.90
CA ASP A 60 -11.56 30.06 4.38
C ASP A 60 -11.67 28.70 3.70
N TYR A 61 -12.82 28.04 3.89
CA TYR A 61 -13.13 26.74 3.31
C TYR A 61 -14.37 26.83 2.43
N HIS A 62 -14.23 26.44 1.16
CA HIS A 62 -15.31 26.38 0.18
C HIS A 62 -15.65 24.91 -0.13
N PHE A 63 -16.47 24.30 0.72
CA PHE A 63 -16.97 22.94 0.48
C PHE A 63 -17.99 22.92 -0.65
N GLY A 64 -18.08 21.78 -1.36
CA GLY A 64 -18.98 21.63 -2.50
C GLY A 64 -18.54 22.39 -3.75
N THR A 65 -17.32 22.96 -3.75
CA THR A 65 -16.75 23.70 -4.86
C THR A 65 -15.61 22.91 -5.49
N LYS A 66 -15.82 22.36 -6.69
CA LYS A 66 -14.82 21.59 -7.42
C LYS A 66 -13.90 22.50 -8.23
N ALA A 67 -12.58 22.44 -7.97
CA ALA A 67 -11.60 23.11 -8.82
C ALA A 67 -11.65 22.54 -10.25
N CYS A 68 -11.79 23.37 -11.26
CA CYS A 68 -11.97 22.94 -12.63
C CYS A 68 -11.01 23.58 -13.65
N GLN A 69 -10.35 24.67 -13.29
CA GLN A 69 -9.38 25.32 -14.16
C GLN A 69 -8.41 26.19 -13.36
N LEU A 70 -7.12 26.13 -13.68
CA LEU A 70 -6.14 27.08 -13.18
C LEU A 70 -6.17 28.37 -14.03
N ILE A 71 -5.97 29.49 -13.38
CA ILE A 71 -5.92 30.81 -14.04
C ILE A 71 -4.47 31.19 -14.24
N LYS A 72 -4.09 31.49 -15.48
CA LYS A 72 -2.73 31.92 -15.83
C LYS A 72 -2.71 33.42 -16.18
N ASP A 73 -1.59 34.05 -15.84
CA ASP A 73 -1.19 35.37 -16.33
C ASP A 73 0.21 35.22 -16.92
N GLY A 74 0.29 35.18 -18.25
CA GLY A 74 1.48 34.68 -18.95
C GLY A 74 1.78 33.25 -18.58
N ASP A 75 3.00 32.97 -18.08
CA ASP A 75 3.44 31.65 -17.66
C ASP A 75 3.19 31.37 -16.17
N ALA A 76 2.71 32.36 -15.42
CA ALA A 76 2.43 32.20 -13.99
C ALA A 76 0.99 31.74 -13.71
N VAL A 77 0.82 30.85 -12.73
CA VAL A 77 -0.49 30.50 -12.16
C VAL A 77 -0.85 31.52 -11.08
N VAL A 78 -1.99 32.21 -11.27
CA VAL A 78 -2.44 33.31 -10.41
C VAL A 78 -3.81 33.07 -9.78
N GLY A 79 -4.35 31.88 -9.91
CA GLY A 79 -5.63 31.55 -9.30
C GLY A 79 -6.25 30.25 -9.80
N VAL A 80 -7.48 30.02 -9.36
CA VAL A 80 -8.26 28.83 -9.72
C VAL A 80 -9.73 29.21 -9.91
N VAL A 81 -10.40 28.53 -10.84
CA VAL A 81 -11.86 28.57 -11.00
C VAL A 81 -12.44 27.33 -10.33
N GLY A 82 -13.37 27.53 -9.42
CA GLY A 82 -14.19 26.50 -8.81
C GLY A 82 -15.58 26.47 -9.43
N LYS A 83 -16.16 25.29 -9.56
CA LYS A 83 -17.56 25.05 -9.93
C LYS A 83 -18.33 24.63 -8.70
N GLU A 84 -19.38 25.35 -8.38
CA GLU A 84 -20.25 25.08 -7.24
C GLU A 84 -21.31 24.01 -7.56
N ALA A 85 -21.97 23.49 -6.53
CA ALA A 85 -22.98 22.45 -6.68
C ALA A 85 -24.20 22.89 -7.50
N ASP A 86 -24.53 24.20 -7.53
CA ASP A 86 -25.60 24.75 -8.33
C ASP A 86 -25.20 24.99 -9.82
N GLY A 87 -23.95 24.69 -10.18
CA GLY A 87 -23.40 24.85 -11.51
C GLY A 87 -22.77 26.20 -11.77
N SER A 88 -22.82 27.15 -10.85
CA SER A 88 -22.15 28.44 -10.95
C SER A 88 -20.64 28.31 -10.82
N TYR A 89 -19.93 29.36 -11.26
CA TYR A 89 -18.47 29.39 -11.19
C TYR A 89 -18.00 30.54 -10.33
N ILE A 90 -17.01 30.23 -9.48
CA ILE A 90 -16.34 31.21 -8.63
C ILE A 90 -14.87 31.32 -8.99
N LYS A 91 -14.35 32.51 -9.06
CA LYS A 91 -12.94 32.79 -9.32
C LYS A 91 -12.21 33.10 -8.01
N PHE A 92 -11.18 32.36 -7.73
CA PHE A 92 -10.23 32.61 -6.62
C PHE A 92 -8.92 33.15 -7.19
N THR A 93 -8.52 34.33 -6.75
CA THR A 93 -7.24 34.94 -7.14
C THR A 93 -6.21 34.65 -6.05
N ALA A 94 -5.07 34.10 -6.45
CA ALA A 94 -3.97 33.77 -5.55
C ALA A 94 -2.88 34.86 -5.61
N LYS A 95 -2.46 35.36 -4.46
CA LYS A 95 -1.39 36.37 -4.37
C LYS A 95 0.01 35.75 -4.49
N LYS A 96 0.19 34.52 -4.01
CA LYS A 96 1.47 33.81 -3.91
C LYS A 96 1.51 32.57 -4.78
N GLY A 97 0.37 31.97 -5.07
CA GLY A 97 0.25 30.77 -5.90
C GLY A 97 -0.87 29.85 -5.46
N VAL A 98 -1.00 28.73 -6.16
CA VAL A 98 -1.99 27.67 -5.93
C VAL A 98 -1.22 26.39 -5.56
N ILE A 99 -1.64 25.73 -4.48
CA ILE A 99 -1.10 24.45 -4.03
C ILE A 99 -2.13 23.36 -4.34
N LEU A 100 -1.77 22.40 -5.19
CA LEU A 100 -2.61 21.26 -5.53
C LEU A 100 -2.42 20.15 -4.48
N CYS A 101 -3.50 19.79 -3.78
CA CYS A 101 -3.53 18.77 -2.74
C CYS A 101 -4.74 17.83 -2.91
N GLY A 102 -5.18 17.60 -4.14
CA GLY A 102 -6.40 16.83 -4.48
C GLY A 102 -6.25 15.31 -4.40
N GLY A 103 -5.16 14.78 -3.85
CA GLY A 103 -4.94 13.33 -3.78
C GLY A 103 -4.39 12.73 -5.06
N GLY A 104 -4.57 11.42 -5.22
CA GLY A 104 -4.15 10.67 -6.40
C GLY A 104 -5.23 10.60 -7.48
N PHE A 105 -5.24 9.48 -8.21
CA PHE A 105 -6.20 9.23 -9.30
C PHE A 105 -6.80 7.81 -9.27
N GLY A 106 -6.74 7.14 -8.11
CA GLY A 106 -7.19 5.75 -7.96
C GLY A 106 -8.66 5.51 -8.28
N GLY A 107 -9.51 6.53 -8.14
CA GLY A 107 -10.92 6.50 -8.54
C GLY A 107 -11.18 6.81 -10.03
N ASN A 108 -10.13 7.09 -10.82
CA ASN A 108 -10.23 7.41 -12.24
C ASN A 108 -9.70 6.25 -13.09
N ALA A 109 -10.61 5.40 -13.57
CA ALA A 109 -10.28 4.20 -14.32
C ALA A 109 -9.48 4.49 -15.60
N GLU A 110 -9.76 5.61 -16.30
CA GLU A 110 -9.03 6.01 -17.51
C GLU A 110 -7.59 6.36 -17.18
N MET A 111 -7.35 7.21 -16.17
CA MET A 111 -6.00 7.56 -15.73
C MET A 111 -5.24 6.33 -15.24
N CYS A 112 -5.90 5.43 -14.52
CA CYS A 112 -5.25 4.20 -14.06
C CYS A 112 -4.79 3.32 -15.23
N ARG A 113 -5.61 3.14 -16.26
CA ARG A 113 -5.21 2.38 -17.46
C ARG A 113 -4.05 3.05 -18.19
N ASP A 114 -4.06 4.37 -18.29
CA ASP A 114 -3.02 5.10 -19.01
C ASP A 114 -1.70 5.20 -18.25
N LEU A 115 -1.77 5.35 -16.95
CA LEU A 115 -0.62 5.73 -16.13
C LEU A 115 -0.06 4.56 -15.32
N LEU A 116 -0.89 3.56 -14.99
CA LEU A 116 -0.52 2.33 -14.28
C LEU A 116 -0.56 1.15 -15.26
N ILE A 117 0.29 1.17 -16.26
CA ILE A 117 0.25 0.28 -17.43
C ILE A 117 0.18 -1.21 -17.07
N GLU A 118 0.86 -1.62 -15.99
CA GLU A 118 0.86 -3.02 -15.56
C GLU A 118 -0.51 -3.50 -15.06
N ILE A 119 -1.40 -2.60 -14.69
CA ILE A 119 -2.75 -2.95 -14.22
C ILE A 119 -3.68 -3.21 -15.39
N SER A 120 -3.55 -2.45 -16.48
CA SER A 120 -4.44 -2.54 -17.63
C SER A 120 -4.40 -3.92 -18.31
N ASP A 121 -3.24 -4.56 -18.34
CA ASP A 121 -3.02 -5.81 -19.05
C ASP A 121 -3.67 -7.03 -18.37
N TYR A 122 -3.93 -6.93 -17.08
CA TYR A 122 -4.36 -8.06 -16.24
C TYR A 122 -5.73 -7.89 -15.57
N CYS A 123 -6.32 -6.72 -15.68
CA CYS A 123 -7.61 -6.43 -15.07
C CYS A 123 -8.66 -6.19 -16.14
N SER A 124 -9.57 -7.14 -16.31
CA SER A 124 -10.69 -7.05 -17.25
C SER A 124 -11.84 -6.18 -16.75
N ASP A 125 -11.78 -5.72 -15.51
CA ASP A 125 -12.87 -4.98 -14.89
C ASP A 125 -12.74 -3.48 -15.20
N ASP A 126 -13.78 -2.93 -15.83
CA ASP A 126 -13.91 -1.51 -16.11
C ASP A 126 -14.43 -0.70 -14.90
N THR A 127 -14.73 -1.36 -13.80
CA THR A 127 -15.23 -0.71 -12.60
C THR A 127 -14.17 0.07 -11.88
N ALA A 128 -14.63 0.98 -11.02
CA ALA A 128 -13.78 1.83 -10.21
C ALA A 128 -12.66 1.03 -9.53
N ILE A 129 -11.48 1.51 -9.73
CA ILE A 129 -10.24 0.89 -9.26
C ILE A 129 -10.07 1.20 -7.77
N GLY A 130 -11.01 0.97 -6.99
CA GLY A 130 -10.88 1.09 -5.55
C GLY A 130 -10.24 2.40 -5.07
N GLY A 131 -10.02 2.52 -3.82
CA GLY A 131 -9.34 3.67 -3.28
C GLY A 131 -10.28 4.69 -2.69
N MET A 132 -9.77 5.86 -2.44
CA MET A 132 -10.38 6.90 -1.64
C MET A 132 -11.13 7.94 -2.49
N ASP A 133 -11.80 7.54 -3.57
CA ASP A 133 -12.50 8.44 -4.51
C ASP A 133 -11.62 9.52 -5.14
N ASP A 134 -10.31 9.29 -5.21
CA ASP A 134 -9.35 10.20 -5.84
C ASP A 134 -9.56 10.24 -7.35
N ASP A 135 -10.14 11.31 -7.87
CA ASP A 135 -10.54 11.44 -9.28
C ASP A 135 -9.42 11.95 -10.22
N GLY A 136 -8.25 12.25 -9.68
CA GLY A 136 -7.10 12.75 -10.43
C GLY A 136 -7.20 14.23 -10.85
N SER A 137 -8.25 14.93 -10.46
CA SER A 137 -8.49 16.31 -10.90
C SER A 137 -7.35 17.26 -10.55
N GLY A 138 -6.71 17.10 -9.39
CA GLY A 138 -5.56 17.93 -9.02
C GLY A 138 -4.36 17.71 -9.93
N ILE A 139 -4.07 16.47 -10.31
CA ILE A 139 -2.99 16.12 -11.24
C ILE A 139 -3.31 16.65 -12.64
N GLN A 140 -4.55 16.46 -13.12
CA GLN A 140 -5.00 16.97 -14.42
C GLN A 140 -4.89 18.49 -14.51
N LEU A 141 -5.28 19.23 -13.48
CA LEU A 141 -5.16 20.68 -13.44
C LEU A 141 -3.71 21.13 -13.58
N GLY A 142 -2.79 20.48 -12.88
CA GLY A 142 -1.37 20.78 -12.98
C GLY A 142 -0.80 20.43 -14.35
N TYR A 143 -1.17 19.27 -14.91
CA TYR A 143 -0.75 18.83 -16.24
C TYR A 143 -1.25 19.80 -17.33
N TRP A 144 -2.52 20.21 -17.31
CA TRP A 144 -3.08 21.17 -18.27
C TRP A 144 -2.49 22.58 -18.13
N ALA A 145 -1.94 22.90 -16.98
CA ALA A 145 -1.22 24.18 -16.79
C ALA A 145 0.22 24.13 -17.37
N GLY A 146 0.67 22.98 -17.87
CA GLY A 146 1.99 22.76 -18.43
C GLY A 146 2.92 21.96 -17.49
N GLY A 147 2.39 21.44 -16.39
CA GLY A 147 3.14 20.60 -15.47
C GLY A 147 3.50 19.24 -16.08
N ARG A 148 4.67 18.74 -15.73
CA ARG A 148 5.18 17.45 -16.16
C ARG A 148 4.80 16.36 -15.16
N LEU A 149 4.41 15.20 -15.65
CA LEU A 149 4.27 13.99 -14.84
C LEU A 149 5.64 13.31 -14.65
N GLU A 150 5.78 12.52 -13.59
CA GLU A 150 6.91 11.61 -13.47
C GLU A 150 6.93 10.57 -14.59
N SER A 151 8.06 9.87 -14.74
CA SER A 151 8.20 8.82 -15.74
C SER A 151 7.25 7.66 -15.46
N ARG A 152 6.62 7.14 -16.50
CA ARG A 152 5.72 5.97 -16.43
C ARG A 152 6.49 4.66 -16.20
N PRO A 153 5.89 3.63 -15.58
CA PRO A 153 4.57 3.65 -14.93
C PRO A 153 4.59 4.46 -13.63
N LEU A 154 3.48 5.14 -13.30
CA LEU A 154 3.33 5.82 -12.04
C LEU A 154 3.13 4.80 -10.92
N SER A 155 3.56 5.16 -9.71
CA SER A 155 3.44 4.27 -8.55
C SER A 155 2.06 4.26 -7.94
N SER A 156 1.71 3.13 -7.35
CA SER A 156 0.50 2.92 -6.57
C SER A 156 0.80 2.24 -5.25
N MET A 157 -0.09 2.37 -4.29
CA MET A 157 -0.02 1.73 -2.99
C MET A 157 -1.16 0.73 -2.84
N GLY A 158 -0.84 -0.45 -2.34
CA GLY A 158 -1.82 -1.49 -2.06
C GLY A 158 -1.99 -2.46 -3.21
N GLY A 159 -2.94 -3.36 -3.00
CA GLY A 159 -2.97 -4.62 -3.66
C GLY A 159 -3.48 -4.65 -5.07
N ASN A 160 -2.90 -3.94 -5.98
CA ASN A 160 -3.01 -4.33 -7.39
C ASN A 160 -2.65 -5.79 -7.56
N TYR A 161 -1.99 -6.30 -6.59
CA TYR A 161 -1.40 -7.60 -6.48
C TYR A 161 -1.93 -8.24 -5.21
N VAL A 162 -2.67 -9.22 -5.39
CA VAL A 162 -2.94 -10.32 -4.52
C VAL A 162 -2.54 -10.12 -3.06
N TYR A 163 -3.35 -9.42 -2.32
CA TYR A 163 -3.31 -9.55 -0.89
C TYR A 163 -4.46 -10.44 -0.45
N PRO A 164 -4.18 -11.60 0.07
CA PRO A 164 -5.13 -12.21 0.96
C PRO A 164 -5.16 -11.35 2.21
N CYS A 165 -6.33 -10.92 2.59
CA CYS A 165 -6.53 -10.39 3.92
C CYS A 165 -5.71 -9.11 4.23
N ASN A 166 -6.04 -8.02 3.63
CA ASN A 166 -5.35 -6.73 3.75
C ASN A 166 -5.94 -5.78 4.79
N SER A 167 -6.39 -6.30 5.90
CA SER A 167 -6.89 -5.46 6.98
C SER A 167 -5.82 -5.29 8.06
N PRO A 168 -5.64 -4.09 8.63
CA PRO A 168 -4.93 -3.98 9.89
C PRO A 168 -5.55 -4.94 10.90
N GLY A 169 -4.76 -5.83 11.46
CA GLY A 169 -5.24 -6.90 12.34
C GLY A 169 -5.61 -8.20 11.63
N ASP A 170 -5.37 -8.31 10.32
CA ASP A 170 -5.50 -9.56 9.62
C ASP A 170 -4.31 -10.48 9.93
N PRO A 171 -4.57 -11.65 10.53
CA PRO A 171 -3.48 -12.47 11.06
C PRO A 171 -2.64 -13.15 9.98
N ILE A 172 -3.09 -13.21 8.73
CA ILE A 172 -2.34 -13.87 7.66
C ILE A 172 -1.45 -12.89 6.90
N GLY A 173 -1.90 -11.68 6.64
CA GLY A 173 -1.15 -10.60 5.99
C GLY A 173 -0.05 -11.02 5.01
N THR A 174 0.80 -10.10 4.63
CA THR A 174 2.00 -10.42 3.85
C THR A 174 3.07 -11.03 4.75
N THR A 175 3.34 -12.32 4.60
CA THR A 175 4.37 -13.04 5.34
C THR A 175 5.46 -13.54 4.41
N ALA A 176 6.70 -13.58 4.89
CA ALA A 176 7.83 -14.17 4.15
C ALA A 176 7.78 -15.72 4.16
N ALA A 177 6.59 -16.32 4.01
CA ALA A 177 6.38 -17.75 3.86
C ALA A 177 6.82 -18.23 2.46
N LEU A 178 6.52 -19.44 2.07
CA LEU A 178 6.74 -19.91 0.70
C LEU A 178 5.61 -19.40 -0.20
N TRP A 179 5.96 -18.74 -1.31
CA TRP A 179 4.99 -18.31 -2.32
C TRP A 179 5.15 -19.10 -3.61
N VAL A 180 4.02 -19.55 -4.11
CA VAL A 180 3.96 -20.28 -5.38
C VAL A 180 2.93 -19.66 -6.33
N ASN A 181 3.19 -19.77 -7.63
CA ASN A 181 2.29 -19.30 -8.68
C ASN A 181 1.19 -20.33 -8.99
N CYS A 182 0.35 -20.02 -9.98
CA CYS A 182 -0.72 -20.89 -10.47
C CYS A 182 -0.25 -22.25 -11.01
N HIS A 183 1.05 -22.41 -11.30
CA HIS A 183 1.67 -23.66 -11.74
C HIS A 183 2.35 -24.43 -10.60
N GLY A 184 2.09 -24.08 -9.35
CA GLY A 184 2.69 -24.71 -8.19
C GLY A 184 4.19 -24.44 -8.02
N LYS A 185 4.75 -23.45 -8.70
CA LYS A 185 6.19 -23.15 -8.70
C LYS A 185 6.48 -21.90 -7.86
N ARG A 186 7.53 -21.96 -7.05
CA ARG A 186 8.12 -20.79 -6.43
C ARG A 186 8.66 -19.84 -7.49
N TYR A 187 8.48 -18.53 -7.34
CA TYR A 187 8.76 -17.56 -8.40
C TYR A 187 9.61 -16.36 -7.93
N CYS A 188 9.84 -16.19 -6.64
CA CYS A 188 10.60 -15.04 -6.13
C CYS A 188 11.26 -15.33 -4.78
N ASN A 189 12.05 -14.35 -4.31
CA ASN A 189 12.49 -14.26 -2.93
C ASN A 189 11.40 -13.53 -2.13
N GLU A 190 10.70 -14.24 -1.28
CA GLU A 190 9.56 -13.71 -0.51
C GLU A 190 9.97 -12.69 0.55
N GLY A 191 11.25 -12.62 0.88
CA GLY A 191 11.82 -11.65 1.83
C GLY A 191 12.59 -10.51 1.18
N PHE A 192 12.63 -10.43 -0.17
CA PHE A 192 13.45 -9.44 -0.86
C PHE A 192 12.93 -8.01 -0.67
N GLY A 193 13.71 -7.21 0.07
CA GLY A 193 13.44 -5.80 0.31
C GLY A 193 12.11 -5.55 1.03
N ASP A 194 11.05 -5.58 0.29
CA ASP A 194 9.69 -5.43 0.76
C ASP A 194 8.85 -6.61 0.27
N ILE A 195 8.09 -7.24 1.17
CA ILE A 195 7.24 -8.39 0.85
C ILE A 195 6.23 -8.06 -0.27
N VAL A 196 5.77 -6.82 -0.31
CA VAL A 196 4.86 -6.35 -1.36
C VAL A 196 5.54 -6.38 -2.72
N LEU A 197 6.80 -5.93 -2.82
CA LEU A 197 7.57 -5.99 -4.07
C LEU A 197 7.77 -7.43 -4.54
N ALA A 198 8.05 -8.35 -3.62
CA ALA A 198 8.17 -9.76 -3.94
C ALA A 198 6.84 -10.32 -4.47
N ALA A 199 5.70 -9.97 -3.86
CA ALA A 199 4.37 -10.40 -4.33
C ALA A 199 4.07 -9.92 -5.76
N MET A 200 4.58 -8.75 -6.16
CA MET A 200 4.37 -8.19 -7.49
C MET A 200 4.92 -9.07 -8.61
N ALA A 201 5.98 -9.83 -8.35
CA ALA A 201 6.49 -10.77 -9.34
C ALA A 201 5.43 -11.81 -9.72
N GLY A 202 4.63 -12.30 -8.76
CA GLY A 202 3.51 -13.21 -9.02
C GLY A 202 2.36 -12.58 -9.81
N ALA A 203 2.21 -11.27 -9.73
CA ALA A 203 1.19 -10.57 -10.50
C ALA A 203 1.44 -10.59 -12.02
N LYS A 204 2.66 -10.84 -12.45
CA LYS A 204 3.03 -11.01 -13.86
C LYS A 204 2.73 -12.41 -14.40
N GLU A 205 2.39 -13.34 -13.52
CA GLU A 205 1.89 -14.64 -13.97
C GLU A 205 0.55 -14.47 -14.71
N PRO A 206 0.29 -15.25 -15.77
CA PRO A 206 -0.86 -15.04 -16.66
C PRO A 206 -2.20 -14.96 -15.94
N GLN A 207 -2.38 -15.74 -14.88
CA GLN A 207 -3.61 -15.78 -14.09
C GLN A 207 -3.62 -14.78 -12.92
N GLY A 208 -2.51 -14.10 -12.68
CA GLY A 208 -2.39 -13.17 -11.56
C GLY A 208 -2.70 -13.78 -10.19
N LYS A 209 -2.49 -15.10 -10.04
CA LYS A 209 -2.82 -15.87 -8.84
C LYS A 209 -1.57 -16.38 -8.18
N ILE A 210 -1.46 -16.18 -6.87
CA ILE A 210 -0.40 -16.71 -6.02
C ILE A 210 -0.99 -17.44 -4.82
N PHE A 211 -0.19 -18.32 -4.24
CA PHE A 211 -0.53 -19.06 -3.03
C PHE A 211 0.56 -18.84 -1.99
N THR A 212 0.15 -18.53 -0.77
CA THR A 212 1.04 -18.47 0.40
C THR A 212 0.95 -19.76 1.16
N VAL A 213 2.10 -20.42 1.36
CA VAL A 213 2.19 -21.74 2.02
C VAL A 213 2.98 -21.61 3.30
N PHE A 214 2.43 -22.10 4.39
CA PHE A 214 3.02 -22.07 5.73
C PHE A 214 2.68 -23.35 6.51
N ASN A 215 3.20 -23.49 7.72
CA ASN A 215 2.90 -24.65 8.58
C ASN A 215 2.48 -24.20 9.99
N ASP A 216 2.25 -25.16 10.86
CA ASP A 216 1.83 -24.96 12.26
C ASP A 216 2.87 -24.25 13.14
N THR A 217 4.08 -23.98 12.64
CA THR A 217 5.08 -23.15 13.33
C THR A 217 5.01 -21.66 12.99
N ILE A 218 4.06 -21.23 12.16
CA ILE A 218 3.99 -19.87 11.61
C ILE A 218 4.08 -18.77 12.67
N ARG A 219 3.50 -18.95 13.85
CA ARG A 219 3.60 -17.96 14.94
C ARG A 219 5.03 -17.73 15.41
N THR A 220 5.83 -18.79 15.43
CA THR A 220 7.28 -18.70 15.74
C THR A 220 8.01 -18.10 14.54
N ASP A 221 7.68 -18.53 13.33
CA ASP A 221 8.37 -18.13 12.10
C ASP A 221 8.20 -16.62 11.82
N LEU A 222 7.03 -16.06 12.11
CA LEU A 222 6.77 -14.62 12.01
C LEU A 222 7.72 -13.78 12.86
N THR A 223 8.24 -14.29 13.97
CA THR A 223 9.16 -13.54 14.83
C THR A 223 10.52 -13.27 14.18
N TYR A 224 10.83 -13.93 13.07
CA TYR A 224 12.05 -13.73 12.29
C TYR A 224 11.96 -12.66 11.22
N GLN A 225 10.77 -12.18 10.92
CA GLN A 225 10.55 -11.05 10.00
C GLN A 225 10.13 -9.79 10.76
N ALA A 226 10.39 -8.63 10.16
CA ALA A 226 9.88 -7.37 10.70
C ALA A 226 8.35 -7.33 10.58
N PRO A 227 7.64 -6.82 11.60
CA PRO A 227 6.22 -6.53 11.47
C PRO A 227 6.03 -5.37 10.48
N GLY A 228 5.86 -5.68 9.22
CA GLY A 228 5.65 -4.74 8.13
C GLY A 228 4.25 -4.14 8.12
N HIS A 229 4.04 -3.19 7.22
CA HIS A 229 2.71 -2.70 6.94
C HIS A 229 1.85 -3.85 6.42
N MET A 230 0.70 -4.09 7.06
CA MET A 230 -0.19 -5.22 6.77
C MET A 230 0.39 -6.62 7.02
N ALA A 231 1.58 -6.73 7.62
CA ALA A 231 2.03 -7.98 8.19
C ALA A 231 1.40 -8.21 9.57
N VAL A 232 1.38 -9.45 10.00
CA VAL A 232 0.90 -9.83 11.34
C VAL A 232 1.74 -9.11 12.40
N ASP A 233 1.11 -8.33 13.25
CA ASP A 233 1.79 -7.65 14.36
C ASP A 233 1.91 -8.58 15.58
N TYR A 234 2.81 -9.54 15.48
CA TYR A 234 3.09 -10.49 16.56
C TYR A 234 3.61 -9.81 17.84
N ALA A 235 4.17 -8.59 17.73
CA ALA A 235 4.64 -7.84 18.89
C ALA A 235 3.47 -7.37 19.77
N ASN A 236 2.30 -7.14 19.18
CA ASN A 236 1.08 -6.77 19.86
C ASN A 236 0.05 -7.91 19.97
N GLY A 237 0.45 -9.15 19.69
CA GLY A 237 -0.39 -10.33 19.87
C GLY A 237 -1.41 -10.60 18.77
N GLU A 238 -1.31 -9.95 17.62
CA GLU A 238 -2.20 -10.23 16.48
C GLU A 238 -2.03 -11.66 15.94
N ASP A 239 -0.89 -12.30 16.22
CA ASP A 239 -0.59 -13.67 15.82
C ASP A 239 -1.43 -14.74 16.55
N GLU A 240 -2.12 -14.38 17.65
CA GLU A 240 -2.95 -15.33 18.41
C GLU A 240 -4.11 -15.88 17.55
N LYS A 241 -4.64 -15.10 16.62
CA LYS A 241 -5.73 -15.50 15.72
C LYS A 241 -5.32 -16.62 14.75
N LEU A 242 -4.03 -16.81 14.53
CA LEU A 242 -3.53 -17.87 13.63
C LEU A 242 -3.88 -19.27 14.12
N ASP A 243 -3.93 -19.49 15.43
CA ASP A 243 -4.31 -20.78 16.00
C ASP A 243 -5.75 -21.16 15.63
N ASP A 244 -6.69 -20.20 15.71
CA ASP A 244 -8.09 -20.40 15.34
C ASP A 244 -8.23 -20.64 13.82
N ILE A 245 -7.47 -19.92 13.00
CA ILE A 245 -7.47 -20.10 11.55
C ILE A 245 -6.92 -21.48 11.17
N MET A 246 -5.80 -21.88 11.75
CA MET A 246 -5.21 -23.19 11.49
C MET A 246 -6.14 -24.32 11.93
N GLN A 247 -6.74 -24.22 13.13
CA GLN A 247 -7.68 -25.20 13.59
C GLN A 247 -8.95 -25.24 12.71
N GLY A 248 -9.48 -24.08 12.34
CA GLY A 248 -10.60 -23.98 11.41
C GLY A 248 -10.34 -24.64 10.07
N ALA A 249 -9.14 -24.45 9.51
CA ALA A 249 -8.71 -25.08 8.25
C ALA A 249 -8.58 -26.60 8.36
N ILE A 250 -8.10 -27.12 9.51
CA ILE A 250 -8.07 -28.56 9.77
C ILE A 250 -9.49 -29.14 9.84
N ASP A 251 -10.34 -28.53 10.63
CA ASP A 251 -11.72 -28.98 10.83
C ASP A 251 -12.58 -28.85 9.56
N GLY A 252 -12.30 -27.84 8.73
CA GLY A 252 -12.97 -27.58 7.46
C GLY A 252 -12.69 -28.62 6.37
N GLY A 253 -11.58 -29.32 6.46
CA GLY A 253 -11.19 -30.36 5.50
C GLY A 253 -11.14 -29.84 4.06
N ASP A 254 -11.91 -30.47 3.16
CA ASP A 254 -11.94 -30.06 1.75
C ASP A 254 -12.69 -28.73 1.50
N ALA A 255 -13.50 -28.28 2.44
CA ALA A 255 -14.14 -26.97 2.34
C ALA A 255 -13.21 -25.82 2.77
N GLY A 256 -12.16 -26.11 3.54
CA GLY A 256 -11.26 -25.12 4.12
C GLY A 256 -11.95 -24.26 5.20
N TYR A 257 -11.30 -23.16 5.54
CA TYR A 257 -11.79 -22.18 6.50
C TYR A 257 -11.76 -20.77 5.90
N GLU A 258 -12.90 -20.11 5.88
CA GLU A 258 -13.03 -18.77 5.33
C GLU A 258 -12.52 -17.71 6.31
N VAL A 259 -11.62 -16.87 5.86
CA VAL A 259 -11.09 -15.73 6.61
C VAL A 259 -11.44 -14.45 5.86
N THR A 260 -12.15 -13.56 6.54
CA THR A 260 -12.59 -12.28 5.98
C THR A 260 -11.78 -11.12 6.57
N GLY A 261 -11.16 -10.36 5.70
CA GLY A 261 -10.49 -9.10 5.97
C GLY A 261 -10.97 -8.02 5.00
N MET A 262 -10.09 -7.28 4.37
CA MET A 262 -10.44 -6.42 3.22
C MET A 262 -10.86 -7.26 2.01
N SER A 263 -10.37 -8.48 1.91
CA SER A 263 -10.86 -9.52 1.00
C SER A 263 -11.14 -10.80 1.80
N THR A 264 -11.89 -11.71 1.19
CA THR A 264 -12.16 -13.01 1.79
C THR A 264 -11.32 -14.06 1.08
N VAL A 265 -10.63 -14.90 1.85
CA VAL A 265 -9.85 -16.04 1.35
C VAL A 265 -10.24 -17.30 2.09
N THR A 266 -10.04 -18.45 1.45
CA THR A 266 -10.20 -19.75 2.09
C THR A 266 -8.83 -20.33 2.38
N VAL A 267 -8.57 -20.62 3.65
CA VAL A 267 -7.36 -21.31 4.10
C VAL A 267 -7.62 -22.81 4.11
N TYR A 268 -6.73 -23.57 3.49
CA TYR A 268 -6.77 -25.02 3.48
C TYR A 268 -5.62 -25.58 4.30
N ALA A 269 -5.86 -26.71 4.94
CA ALA A 269 -4.85 -27.53 5.61
C ALA A 269 -4.60 -28.80 4.80
N GLY A 270 -3.40 -29.39 4.93
CA GLY A 270 -3.07 -30.70 4.41
C GLY A 270 -2.09 -31.40 5.35
N GLU A 271 -2.14 -32.75 5.41
CA GLU A 271 -1.16 -33.55 6.14
C GLU A 271 0.17 -33.60 5.38
N ASP A 272 0.13 -33.36 4.08
CA ASP A 272 1.28 -33.27 3.19
C ASP A 272 1.02 -32.32 2.00
N ALA A 273 2.05 -32.08 1.19
CA ALA A 273 1.97 -31.22 0.02
C ALA A 273 1.01 -31.77 -1.06
N GLN A 274 0.87 -33.08 -1.18
CA GLN A 274 -0.03 -33.70 -2.13
C GLN A 274 -1.49 -33.39 -1.81
N GLN A 275 -1.89 -33.59 -0.55
CA GLN A 275 -3.25 -33.33 -0.09
C GLN A 275 -3.55 -31.84 -0.14
N LEU A 276 -2.63 -30.99 0.36
CA LEU A 276 -2.82 -29.54 0.31
C LEU A 276 -2.96 -29.04 -1.13
N GLY A 277 -2.08 -29.47 -2.03
CA GLY A 277 -2.13 -29.09 -3.44
C GLY A 277 -3.46 -29.45 -4.10
N GLN A 278 -4.03 -30.64 -3.80
CA GLN A 278 -5.34 -31.04 -4.28
C GLN A 278 -6.45 -30.13 -3.77
N ARG A 279 -6.42 -29.76 -2.48
CA ARG A 279 -7.39 -28.82 -1.87
C ARG A 279 -7.29 -27.41 -2.44
N LEU A 280 -6.10 -26.98 -2.87
CA LEU A 280 -5.88 -25.71 -3.57
C LEU A 280 -6.34 -25.74 -5.03
N GLY A 281 -6.72 -26.92 -5.54
CA GLY A 281 -7.18 -27.10 -6.91
C GLY A 281 -6.09 -27.40 -7.92
N PHE A 282 -4.84 -27.66 -7.49
CA PHE A 282 -3.79 -28.13 -8.39
C PHE A 282 -4.09 -29.53 -8.91
N THR A 283 -3.82 -29.76 -10.18
CA THR A 283 -4.01 -31.06 -10.86
C THR A 283 -2.86 -31.34 -11.83
N GLY A 284 -2.67 -32.60 -12.18
CA GLY A 284 -1.67 -33.02 -13.18
C GLY A 284 -0.28 -32.45 -12.87
N THR A 285 0.36 -31.87 -13.86
CA THR A 285 1.72 -31.31 -13.75
C THR A 285 1.82 -30.18 -12.71
N ASP A 286 0.79 -29.37 -12.55
CA ASP A 286 0.82 -28.26 -11.56
C ASP A 286 0.83 -28.81 -10.12
N LEU A 287 0.14 -29.92 -9.87
CA LEU A 287 0.21 -30.62 -8.59
C LEU A 287 1.59 -31.25 -8.35
N GLU A 288 2.15 -31.89 -9.38
CA GLU A 288 3.52 -32.44 -9.31
C GLU A 288 4.54 -31.32 -9.02
N ASN A 289 4.42 -30.19 -9.67
CA ASN A 289 5.25 -29.01 -9.44
C ASN A 289 5.12 -28.52 -8.00
N PHE A 290 3.89 -28.41 -7.47
CA PHE A 290 3.65 -27.94 -6.12
C PHE A 290 4.33 -28.84 -5.09
N VAL A 291 4.16 -30.16 -5.19
CA VAL A 291 4.81 -31.15 -4.33
C VAL A 291 6.33 -31.04 -4.42
N ALA A 292 6.88 -30.96 -5.64
CA ALA A 292 8.31 -30.80 -5.85
C ALA A 292 8.84 -29.48 -5.28
N THR A 293 8.07 -28.39 -5.41
CA THR A 293 8.43 -27.08 -4.87
C THR A 293 8.53 -27.10 -3.33
N VAL A 294 7.55 -27.70 -2.65
CA VAL A 294 7.57 -27.83 -1.19
C VAL A 294 8.77 -28.68 -0.74
N ALA A 295 9.03 -29.79 -1.42
CA ALA A 295 10.18 -30.63 -1.13
C ALA A 295 11.51 -29.87 -1.31
N ARG A 296 11.67 -29.19 -2.45
CA ARG A 296 12.85 -28.35 -2.74
C ARG A 296 13.05 -27.24 -1.72
N TYR A 297 11.97 -26.57 -1.34
CA TYR A 297 12.05 -25.52 -0.33
C TYR A 297 12.53 -26.05 1.03
N ASN A 298 12.05 -27.23 1.44
CA ASN A 298 12.53 -27.88 2.67
C ASN A 298 14.02 -28.23 2.60
N GLU A 299 14.51 -28.74 1.46
CA GLU A 299 15.95 -28.99 1.26
C GLU A 299 16.78 -27.71 1.42
N LEU A 300 16.32 -26.58 0.87
CA LEU A 300 16.99 -25.29 1.02
C LEU A 300 17.00 -24.82 2.48
N CYS A 301 15.90 -25.03 3.19
CA CYS A 301 15.81 -24.71 4.62
C CYS A 301 16.78 -25.55 5.46
N GLU A 302 16.86 -26.86 5.21
CA GLU A 302 17.79 -27.75 5.88
C GLU A 302 19.26 -27.39 5.59
N LYS A 303 19.54 -26.97 4.36
CA LYS A 303 20.86 -26.51 3.94
C LYS A 303 21.21 -25.14 4.56
N GLY A 304 20.21 -24.36 4.95
CA GLY A 304 20.36 -22.99 5.45
C GLY A 304 20.82 -21.99 4.39
N VAL A 305 20.65 -22.30 3.11
CA VAL A 305 21.02 -21.45 1.97
C VAL A 305 20.00 -21.61 0.87
N ASP A 306 19.40 -20.52 0.46
CA ASP A 306 18.50 -20.49 -0.71
C ASP A 306 19.29 -20.28 -2.00
N GLU A 307 19.58 -21.38 -2.67
CA GLU A 307 20.32 -21.38 -3.95
C GLU A 307 19.45 -20.94 -5.13
N ASP A 308 18.12 -20.93 -4.95
CA ASP A 308 17.17 -20.66 -6.04
C ASP A 308 16.85 -19.16 -6.17
N PHE A 309 16.62 -18.47 -5.05
CA PHE A 309 16.20 -17.06 -5.03
C PHE A 309 16.95 -16.21 -4.00
N ALA A 310 17.96 -16.74 -3.34
CA ALA A 310 18.79 -16.02 -2.37
C ALA A 310 17.99 -15.38 -1.20
N LYS A 311 16.93 -16.07 -0.73
CA LYS A 311 16.19 -15.66 0.47
C LYS A 311 17.11 -15.71 1.68
N GLU A 312 17.01 -14.71 2.54
CA GLU A 312 17.84 -14.65 3.75
C GLU A 312 17.68 -15.92 4.62
N PRO A 313 18.80 -16.51 5.10
CA PRO A 313 18.73 -17.74 5.89
C PRO A 313 17.82 -17.66 7.10
N VAL A 314 17.71 -16.49 7.73
CA VAL A 314 16.83 -16.26 8.89
C VAL A 314 15.34 -16.42 8.54
N LEU A 315 14.97 -16.22 7.28
CA LEU A 315 13.61 -16.36 6.78
C LEU A 315 13.31 -17.73 6.14
N LEU A 316 14.32 -18.62 6.06
CA LEU A 316 14.13 -19.99 5.58
C LEU A 316 13.52 -20.84 6.71
N ARG A 317 12.21 -21.07 6.62
CA ARG A 317 11.46 -21.85 7.60
C ARG A 317 10.89 -23.09 6.93
N PRO A 318 11.30 -24.32 7.37
CA PRO A 318 10.90 -25.54 6.70
C PRO A 318 9.41 -25.82 6.94
N LEU A 319 8.76 -26.33 5.91
CA LEU A 319 7.36 -26.76 5.93
C LEU A 319 7.28 -28.24 6.35
N ASN A 320 7.72 -28.55 7.57
CA ASN A 320 7.84 -29.90 8.12
C ASN A 320 7.01 -30.10 9.39
N GLY A 321 6.02 -29.24 9.63
CA GLY A 321 5.06 -29.38 10.72
C GLY A 321 4.14 -30.58 10.54
N LYS A 322 3.23 -30.79 11.48
CA LYS A 322 2.21 -31.84 11.42
C LYS A 322 1.22 -31.59 10.28
N HIS A 323 0.93 -30.32 10.02
CA HIS A 323 0.09 -29.86 8.91
C HIS A 323 0.79 -28.74 8.17
N ILE A 324 0.50 -28.64 6.89
CA ILE A 324 0.82 -27.48 6.06
C ILE A 324 -0.46 -26.81 5.63
N PHE A 325 -0.40 -25.50 5.55
CA PHE A 325 -1.55 -24.63 5.26
C PHE A 325 -1.26 -23.78 4.06
N ALA A 326 -2.29 -23.43 3.31
CA ALA A 326 -2.17 -22.41 2.28
C ALA A 326 -3.49 -21.75 1.99
N TYR A 327 -3.39 -20.57 1.43
CA TYR A 327 -4.49 -19.86 0.77
C TYR A 327 -4.01 -19.31 -0.56
N GLY A 328 -4.95 -19.22 -1.50
CA GLY A 328 -4.71 -18.58 -2.78
C GLY A 328 -5.36 -17.20 -2.81
N ALA A 329 -4.70 -16.29 -3.50
CA ALA A 329 -5.24 -14.97 -3.74
C ALA A 329 -5.07 -14.57 -5.20
N GLU A 330 -6.06 -13.85 -5.72
CA GLU A 330 -6.10 -13.41 -7.10
C GLU A 330 -5.88 -11.91 -7.20
N LYS A 331 -5.33 -11.49 -8.33
CA LYS A 331 -5.17 -10.09 -8.66
C LYS A 331 -6.52 -9.40 -8.71
N SER A 332 -6.64 -8.28 -8.03
CA SER A 332 -7.85 -7.47 -8.02
C SER A 332 -7.52 -5.99 -8.09
N MET A 333 -8.15 -5.28 -9.02
CA MET A 333 -8.07 -3.82 -9.10
C MET A 333 -8.66 -3.14 -7.86
N GLY A 334 -9.68 -3.73 -7.25
CA GLY A 334 -10.35 -3.20 -6.08
C GLY A 334 -9.51 -3.15 -4.80
N SER A 335 -8.32 -3.74 -4.81
CA SER A 335 -7.42 -3.72 -3.65
C SER A 335 -6.36 -2.62 -3.66
N MET A 336 -6.33 -1.76 -4.68
CA MET A 336 -5.48 -0.57 -4.66
C MET A 336 -6.04 0.47 -3.67
N LEU A 337 -5.22 0.90 -2.72
CA LEU A 337 -5.63 1.90 -1.74
C LEU A 337 -5.57 3.31 -2.31
N VAL A 338 -4.42 3.71 -2.84
CA VAL A 338 -4.19 5.02 -3.46
C VAL A 338 -3.15 4.92 -4.57
N THR A 339 -3.15 5.88 -5.49
CA THR A 339 -2.00 6.16 -6.36
C THR A 339 -1.06 7.14 -5.69
N THR A 340 0.23 6.99 -5.90
CA THR A 340 1.29 7.78 -5.24
C THR A 340 2.22 8.48 -6.22
N GLY A 341 1.98 8.30 -7.51
CA GLY A 341 2.63 9.03 -8.60
C GLY A 341 1.84 10.25 -9.05
N GLY A 342 2.51 11.23 -9.65
CA GLY A 342 1.85 12.47 -10.08
C GLY A 342 2.79 13.48 -10.76
N LEU A 343 2.56 14.74 -10.48
CA LEU A 343 3.33 15.87 -11.03
C LEU A 343 4.75 15.88 -10.46
N LEU A 344 5.75 16.10 -11.32
CA LEU A 344 7.10 16.35 -10.83
C LEU A 344 7.19 17.71 -10.16
N THR A 345 7.91 17.76 -9.04
CA THR A 345 8.15 18.98 -8.27
C THR A 345 9.64 19.11 -7.93
N ASP A 346 10.06 20.34 -7.68
CA ASP A 346 11.36 20.63 -7.06
C ASP A 346 11.31 20.44 -5.53
N ASP A 347 12.43 20.74 -4.86
CA ASP A 347 12.57 20.64 -3.40
C ASP A 347 11.64 21.60 -2.62
N ASN A 348 11.12 22.62 -3.28
CA ASN A 348 10.16 23.58 -2.74
C ASN A 348 8.70 23.23 -3.07
N SER A 349 8.47 22.03 -3.65
CA SER A 349 7.16 21.57 -4.13
C SER A 349 6.58 22.41 -5.26
N GLN A 350 7.39 23.18 -6.00
CA GLN A 350 6.98 23.86 -7.23
C GLN A 350 6.84 22.82 -8.35
N VAL A 351 5.74 22.86 -9.07
CA VAL A 351 5.49 21.96 -10.20
C VAL A 351 6.45 22.30 -11.34
N LEU A 352 7.13 21.31 -11.89
CA LEU A 352 8.07 21.47 -13.00
C LEU A 352 7.33 21.36 -14.35
N GLY A 353 7.76 22.16 -15.32
CA GLY A 353 7.33 22.09 -16.72
C GLY A 353 8.11 21.02 -17.50
N GLU A 354 7.83 20.92 -18.80
CA GLU A 354 8.52 20.00 -19.71
C GLU A 354 10.03 20.27 -19.84
N ASP A 355 10.45 21.51 -19.60
CA ASP A 355 11.84 21.95 -19.56
C ASP A 355 12.52 21.72 -18.21
N PHE A 356 11.82 21.11 -17.25
CA PHE A 356 12.22 20.93 -15.85
C PHE A 356 12.42 22.22 -15.05
N GLU A 357 11.93 23.36 -15.56
CA GLU A 357 11.91 24.61 -14.81
C GLU A 357 10.60 24.75 -14.03
N PRO A 358 10.61 25.39 -12.85
CA PRO A 358 9.43 25.59 -12.05
C PRO A 358 8.37 26.51 -12.71
N ILE A 359 7.12 26.04 -12.74
CA ILE A 359 5.98 26.88 -13.15
C ILE A 359 5.66 27.86 -12.03
N LYS A 360 5.85 29.14 -12.29
CA LYS A 360 5.64 30.19 -11.30
C LYS A 360 4.24 30.16 -10.72
N GLY A 361 4.15 30.12 -9.39
CA GLY A 361 2.88 30.16 -8.66
C GLY A 361 2.09 28.85 -8.69
N LEU A 362 2.69 27.74 -9.13
CA LEU A 362 2.07 26.42 -9.09
C LEU A 362 2.86 25.46 -8.22
N PHE A 363 2.18 24.88 -7.24
CA PHE A 363 2.74 23.94 -6.26
C PHE A 363 1.88 22.68 -6.19
N ALA A 364 2.46 21.58 -5.77
CA ALA A 364 1.75 20.34 -5.49
C ALA A 364 2.28 19.66 -4.23
N ALA A 365 1.39 18.99 -3.48
CA ALA A 365 1.76 18.27 -2.28
C ALA A 365 0.93 16.98 -2.13
N GLY A 366 1.44 16.05 -1.32
CA GLY A 366 0.81 14.75 -1.11
C GLY A 366 0.79 13.91 -2.39
N ASN A 367 -0.26 13.15 -2.61
CA ASN A 367 -0.37 12.24 -3.76
C ASN A 367 -0.62 12.96 -5.11
N ASN A 368 -0.67 14.29 -5.13
CA ASN A 368 -0.55 15.03 -6.39
C ASN A 368 0.90 15.05 -6.92
N CYS A 369 1.90 14.79 -6.06
CA CYS A 369 3.31 14.81 -6.44
C CYS A 369 3.77 13.42 -6.86
N GLY A 370 4.53 13.35 -7.93
CA GLY A 370 5.33 12.22 -8.36
C GLY A 370 6.79 12.27 -7.86
N GLY A 371 7.59 11.29 -8.30
CA GLY A 371 9.02 11.23 -8.02
C GLY A 371 9.40 10.85 -6.58
N ARG A 372 8.42 10.49 -5.75
CA ARG A 372 8.63 10.13 -4.34
C ARG A 372 8.87 8.65 -4.13
N PHE A 373 8.24 7.83 -4.92
CA PHE A 373 8.33 6.38 -4.91
C PHE A 373 8.70 5.93 -6.31
N GLY A 374 9.55 4.95 -6.48
CA GLY A 374 9.92 4.45 -7.81
C GLY A 374 8.72 3.88 -8.58
N PHE A 375 8.79 2.64 -9.00
CA PHE A 375 7.67 1.99 -9.71
C PHE A 375 6.54 1.55 -8.78
N GLN A 376 6.80 1.48 -7.50
CA GLN A 376 5.87 1.00 -6.49
C GLN A 376 6.13 1.67 -5.15
N TYR A 377 5.05 1.88 -4.40
CA TYR A 377 5.12 2.29 -3.02
C TYR A 377 5.70 1.15 -2.17
N SER A 378 6.82 1.41 -1.51
CA SER A 378 7.39 0.49 -0.54
C SER A 378 6.63 0.60 0.78
N THR A 379 6.22 -0.54 1.34
CA THR A 379 5.53 -0.60 2.62
C THR A 379 6.43 -0.98 3.78
N SER A 380 7.74 -0.94 3.57
CA SER A 380 8.74 -1.24 4.61
C SER A 380 8.61 -0.33 5.83
N ILE A 381 8.16 0.91 5.60
CA ILE A 381 7.91 1.90 6.67
C ILE A 381 6.41 2.21 6.70
N PRO A 382 5.66 1.72 7.68
CA PRO A 382 4.23 2.02 7.80
C PRO A 382 3.95 3.51 7.92
N GLY A 383 2.93 3.98 7.21
CA GLY A 383 2.52 5.39 7.24
C GLY A 383 3.43 6.34 6.47
N GLU A 384 4.35 5.85 5.66
CA GLU A 384 5.30 6.67 4.90
C GLU A 384 4.58 7.68 4.01
N SER A 385 3.57 7.27 3.23
CA SER A 385 2.81 8.18 2.37
C SER A 385 2.10 9.29 3.17
N LEU A 386 1.49 8.94 4.31
CA LEU A 386 0.85 9.91 5.21
C LEU A 386 1.88 10.85 5.83
N GLY A 387 3.01 10.30 6.29
CA GLY A 387 4.11 11.09 6.87
C GLY A 387 4.69 12.07 5.86
N LEU A 388 4.95 11.61 4.64
CA LEU A 388 5.40 12.47 3.54
C LEU A 388 4.38 13.54 3.17
N ALA A 389 3.09 13.19 3.04
CA ALA A 389 2.05 14.16 2.70
C ALA A 389 1.94 15.27 3.76
N ASN A 390 1.96 14.92 5.05
CA ASN A 390 1.94 15.88 6.14
C ASN A 390 3.20 16.76 6.18
N THR A 391 4.37 16.15 6.02
CA THR A 391 5.64 16.88 6.03
C THR A 391 5.73 17.84 4.83
N GLN A 392 5.41 17.35 3.64
CA GLN A 392 5.42 18.15 2.42
C GLN A 392 4.39 19.28 2.49
N GLY A 393 3.18 19.02 3.00
CA GLY A 393 2.16 20.05 3.20
C GLY A 393 2.63 21.17 4.14
N MET A 394 3.35 20.81 5.22
CA MET A 394 3.96 21.79 6.13
C MET A 394 5.06 22.59 5.42
N MET A 395 5.96 21.93 4.72
CA MET A 395 7.10 22.57 4.04
C MET A 395 6.64 23.53 2.95
N VAL A 396 5.73 23.09 2.06
CA VAL A 396 5.21 23.95 1.00
C VAL A 396 4.42 25.13 1.56
N GLY A 397 3.67 24.91 2.64
CA GLY A 397 2.97 25.99 3.34
C GLY A 397 3.93 27.06 3.88
N GLN A 398 5.04 26.64 4.51
CA GLN A 398 6.09 27.55 4.98
C GLN A 398 6.78 28.29 3.83
N TYR A 399 7.12 27.57 2.76
CA TYR A 399 7.77 28.17 1.59
C TYR A 399 6.87 29.23 0.95
N VAL A 400 5.62 28.90 0.64
CA VAL A 400 4.66 29.83 0.01
C VAL A 400 4.34 31.01 0.93
N ALA A 401 4.30 30.80 2.25
CA ALA A 401 4.11 31.89 3.19
C ALA A 401 5.27 32.92 3.17
N ALA A 402 6.47 32.49 2.85
CA ALA A 402 7.66 33.33 2.78
C ALA A 402 7.80 34.13 1.46
N LEU A 403 7.12 33.72 0.37
CA LEU A 403 7.06 34.48 -0.89
C LEU A 403 6.32 35.82 -0.69
#